data_7d1955ba73d90e641be9c824cb60b66b
#
_entry.id   7d1955ba73d90e641be9c824cb60b66b
#
_cell.length_a   1.000
_cell.length_b   1.000
_cell.length_c   1.000
_cell.angle_alpha   90.00
_cell.angle_beta   90.00
_cell.angle_gamma   90.00
#
_symmetry.space_group_name_H-M   'P 1'
#
loop_
_entity.id
_entity.type
_entity.pdbx_description
1 polymer ?
#
loop_
_entity_poly.entity_id
_entity_poly.type
_entity_poly.pdbx_seq_one_letter_code
_entity_poly.pdbx_strand_id
1 'polypeptide(L)'
;MIKHIVMWKFKDNEKENMIKFLDGLNSLKDIIPEIKYMETGININPKNEYDAILISEFESFEDLDKYKKNPEHIKISELCKKIRELKNTVLL
;
A
#
# COMPACT_ATOMS: atom_id res chain seq x y z
N MET A 1 -3.36 -5.07 -18.19
CA MET A 1 -3.51 -4.93 -16.73
C MET A 1 -2.24 -4.37 -16.15
N ILE A 2 -2.34 -3.46 -15.21
CA ILE A 2 -1.18 -2.84 -14.57
C ILE A 2 -1.02 -3.40 -13.17
N LYS A 3 0.18 -3.86 -12.84
CA LYS A 3 0.52 -4.31 -11.49
C LYS A 3 1.26 -3.19 -10.77
N HIS A 4 0.76 -2.78 -9.63
CA HIS A 4 1.28 -1.70 -8.80
C HIS A 4 1.87 -2.32 -7.53
N ILE A 5 3.18 -2.24 -7.38
CA ILE A 5 3.91 -2.87 -6.27
C ILE A 5 4.57 -1.77 -5.45
N VAL A 6 4.28 -1.73 -4.16
CA VAL A 6 4.85 -0.74 -3.25
C VAL A 6 5.51 -1.44 -2.08
N MET A 7 6.70 -0.99 -1.71
CA MET A 7 7.42 -1.48 -0.54
C MET A 7 7.71 -0.30 0.38
N TRP A 8 7.57 -0.54 1.69
CA TRP A 8 7.81 0.49 2.71
C TRP A 8 8.78 0.01 3.77
N LYS A 9 9.58 0.94 4.27
CA LYS A 9 10.27 0.82 5.54
C LYS A 9 9.63 1.81 6.50
N PHE A 10 9.29 1.39 7.71
CA PHE A 10 8.65 2.23 8.71
C PHE A 10 9.64 2.65 9.78
N LYS A 11 9.33 3.75 10.45
CA LYS A 11 10.14 4.25 11.57
C LYS A 11 10.10 3.25 12.72
N ASP A 12 11.10 3.32 13.58
CA ASP A 12 11.15 2.45 14.76
C ASP A 12 9.92 2.67 15.64
N ASN A 13 9.45 1.59 16.29
CA ASN A 13 8.31 1.61 17.21
C ASN A 13 6.97 1.90 16.55
N GLU A 14 6.86 1.74 15.23
CA GLU A 14 5.62 2.01 14.48
C GLU A 14 4.90 0.72 14.03
N LYS A 15 5.23 -0.42 14.63
CA LYS A 15 4.65 -1.71 14.18
C LYS A 15 3.12 -1.74 14.28
N GLU A 16 2.55 -1.23 15.37
CA GLU A 16 1.10 -1.19 15.52
C GLU A 16 0.44 -0.32 14.46
N ASN A 17 1.03 0.83 14.17
CA ASN A 17 0.52 1.74 13.14
C ASN A 17 0.73 1.17 11.74
N MET A 18 1.82 0.42 11.52
CA MET A 18 2.02 -0.30 10.26
C MET A 18 0.88 -1.29 10.03
N ILE A 19 0.51 -2.07 11.05
CA ILE A 19 -0.59 -3.04 10.95
C ILE A 19 -1.91 -2.33 10.66
N LYS A 20 -2.21 -1.22 11.34
CA LYS A 20 -3.39 -0.40 11.05
C LYS A 20 -3.40 0.08 9.60
N PHE A 21 -2.25 0.53 9.10
CA PHE A 21 -2.11 0.97 7.72
C PHE A 21 -2.40 -0.16 6.74
N LEU A 22 -1.80 -1.33 6.94
CA LEU A 22 -2.02 -2.48 6.06
C LEU A 22 -3.45 -2.97 6.10
N ASP A 23 -4.08 -3.01 7.28
CA ASP A 23 -5.49 -3.37 7.41
C ASP A 23 -6.38 -2.36 6.68
N GLY A 24 -6.03 -1.07 6.77
CA GLY A 24 -6.72 -0.02 6.05
C GLY A 24 -6.63 -0.21 4.54
N LEU A 25 -5.43 -0.54 4.02
CA LEU A 25 -5.26 -0.84 2.60
C LEU A 25 -6.12 -2.03 2.18
N ASN A 26 -6.09 -3.11 2.94
CA ASN A 26 -6.86 -4.32 2.61
C ASN A 26 -8.37 -4.04 2.56
N SER A 27 -8.86 -3.12 3.38
CA SER A 27 -10.28 -2.75 3.38
C SER A 27 -10.70 -2.01 2.11
N LEU A 28 -9.76 -1.37 1.42
CA LEU A 28 -10.05 -0.60 0.20
C LEU A 28 -10.52 -1.47 -0.96
N LYS A 29 -10.16 -2.74 -0.98
CA LYS A 29 -10.56 -3.67 -2.03
C LYS A 29 -12.09 -3.75 -2.16
N ASP A 30 -12.81 -3.68 -1.03
CA ASP A 30 -14.26 -3.76 -1.01
C ASP A 30 -14.94 -2.38 -1.19
N ILE A 31 -14.16 -1.31 -1.18
CA ILE A 31 -14.66 0.07 -1.23
C ILE A 31 -14.42 0.72 -2.60
N ILE A 32 -13.24 0.48 -3.19
CA ILE A 32 -12.82 1.12 -4.43
C ILE A 32 -12.96 0.13 -5.58
N PRO A 33 -13.95 0.34 -6.48
CA PRO A 33 -14.25 -0.64 -7.52
C PRO A 33 -13.15 -0.81 -8.58
N GLU A 34 -12.27 0.16 -8.75
CA GLU A 34 -11.16 0.08 -9.70
C GLU A 34 -10.10 -0.95 -9.30
N ILE A 35 -10.05 -1.38 -8.04
CA ILE A 35 -9.08 -2.38 -7.58
C ILE A 35 -9.52 -3.76 -8.07
N LYS A 36 -8.72 -4.39 -8.93
CA LYS A 36 -8.99 -5.74 -9.44
C LYS A 36 -8.37 -6.83 -8.58
N TYR A 37 -7.26 -6.51 -7.93
CA TYR A 37 -6.57 -7.41 -7.01
C TYR A 37 -5.79 -6.57 -5.99
N MET A 38 -5.74 -7.03 -4.75
CA MET A 38 -4.94 -6.39 -3.71
C MET A 38 -4.52 -7.40 -2.66
N GLU A 39 -3.23 -7.39 -2.36
CA GLU A 39 -2.69 -8.19 -1.27
C GLU A 39 -1.60 -7.37 -0.58
N THR A 40 -1.52 -7.49 0.74
CA THR A 40 -0.44 -6.92 1.51
C THR A 40 0.32 -8.01 2.25
N GLY A 41 1.56 -7.73 2.61
CA GLY A 41 2.38 -8.66 3.35
C GLY A 41 3.39 -7.95 4.24
N ILE A 42 3.81 -8.65 5.28
CA ILE A 42 4.86 -8.18 6.18
C ILE A 42 6.11 -9.01 5.89
N ASN A 43 7.24 -8.32 5.71
CA ASN A 43 8.51 -8.97 5.39
C ASN A 43 8.99 -9.83 6.57
N ILE A 44 9.40 -11.06 6.26
CA ILE A 44 9.99 -11.99 7.22
C ILE A 44 11.46 -12.29 6.93
N ASN A 45 12.04 -11.63 5.90
CA ASN A 45 13.45 -11.79 5.56
C ASN A 45 14.28 -10.75 6.31
N PRO A 46 15.08 -11.17 7.31
CA PRO A 46 15.85 -10.20 8.11
C PRO A 46 16.97 -9.50 7.34
N LYS A 47 17.29 -9.97 6.14
CA LYS A 47 18.34 -9.37 5.31
C LYS A 47 17.82 -8.25 4.40
N ASN A 48 16.50 -8.05 4.34
CA ASN A 48 15.90 -7.01 3.54
C ASN A 48 15.44 -5.87 4.45
N GLU A 49 15.72 -4.64 4.04
CA GLU A 49 15.40 -3.47 4.87
C GLU A 49 13.92 -3.06 4.86
N TYR A 50 13.14 -3.53 3.88
CA TYR A 50 11.73 -3.18 3.80
C TYR A 50 10.91 -4.02 4.78
N ASP A 51 9.86 -3.40 5.35
CA ASP A 51 9.01 -4.03 6.37
C ASP A 51 7.73 -4.61 5.80
N ALA A 52 7.21 -4.02 4.73
CA ALA A 52 5.91 -4.42 4.19
C ALA A 52 5.83 -4.19 2.69
N ILE A 53 4.90 -4.90 2.05
CA ILE A 53 4.67 -4.82 0.60
C ILE A 53 3.17 -4.77 0.31
N LEU A 54 2.81 -4.02 -0.74
CA LEU A 54 1.50 -4.04 -1.36
C LEU A 54 1.65 -4.50 -2.80
N ILE A 55 0.80 -5.45 -3.22
CA ILE A 55 0.68 -5.85 -4.61
C ILE A 55 -0.77 -5.62 -5.01
N SER A 56 -1.01 -4.79 -6.02
CA SER A 56 -2.36 -4.50 -6.50
C SER A 56 -2.39 -4.45 -8.01
N GLU A 57 -3.58 -4.68 -8.59
CA GLU A 57 -3.75 -4.71 -10.04
C GLU A 57 -4.93 -3.83 -10.45
N PHE A 58 -4.74 -3.11 -11.57
CA PHE A 58 -5.72 -2.20 -12.16
C PHE A 58 -5.77 -2.43 -13.67
N GLU A 59 -6.92 -2.19 -14.29
CA GLU A 59 -7.07 -2.38 -15.73
C GLU A 59 -6.28 -1.35 -16.55
N SER A 60 -6.10 -0.14 -16.02
CA SER A 60 -5.49 0.97 -16.74
C SER A 60 -4.81 1.96 -15.80
N PHE A 61 -3.97 2.83 -16.38
CA PHE A 61 -3.40 3.96 -15.63
C PHE A 61 -4.49 4.90 -15.12
N GLU A 62 -5.58 5.05 -15.86
CA GLU A 62 -6.70 5.87 -15.44
C GLU A 62 -7.33 5.32 -14.17
N ASP A 63 -7.54 4.01 -14.08
CA ASP A 63 -8.09 3.38 -12.89
C ASP A 63 -7.14 3.46 -11.70
N LEU A 64 -5.84 3.30 -11.94
CA LEU A 64 -4.84 3.49 -10.89
C LEU A 64 -4.87 4.92 -10.34
N ASP A 65 -5.03 5.92 -11.23
CA ASP A 65 -5.12 7.31 -10.82
C ASP A 65 -6.38 7.58 -9.99
N LYS A 66 -7.51 7.01 -10.39
CA LYS A 66 -8.77 7.10 -9.62
C LYS A 66 -8.60 6.52 -8.21
N TYR A 67 -7.91 5.38 -8.10
CA TYR A 67 -7.60 4.78 -6.81
C TYR A 67 -6.78 5.75 -5.95
N LYS A 68 -5.71 6.31 -6.51
CA LYS A 68 -4.83 7.23 -5.77
C LYS A 68 -5.56 8.47 -5.27
N LYS A 69 -6.53 8.97 -6.03
CA LYS A 69 -7.30 10.19 -5.73
C LYS A 69 -8.54 9.92 -4.88
N ASN A 70 -8.89 8.66 -4.68
CA ASN A 70 -10.07 8.32 -3.89
C ASN A 70 -9.88 8.79 -2.44
N PRO A 71 -10.88 9.49 -1.85
CA PRO A 71 -10.78 10.00 -0.47
C PRO A 71 -10.46 8.92 0.56
N GLU A 72 -10.95 7.70 0.38
CA GLU A 72 -10.66 6.61 1.31
C GLU A 72 -9.20 6.19 1.25
N HIS A 73 -8.59 6.19 0.05
CA HIS A 73 -7.15 5.94 -0.09
C HIS A 73 -6.35 7.08 0.52
N ILE A 74 -6.76 8.33 0.30
CA ILE A 74 -6.05 9.50 0.82
C ILE A 74 -5.96 9.46 2.34
N LYS A 75 -7.04 9.11 3.03
CA LYS A 75 -7.06 8.97 4.50
C LYS A 75 -6.00 7.98 4.98
N ILE A 76 -5.91 6.84 4.33
CA ILE A 76 -4.96 5.78 4.70
C ILE A 76 -3.53 6.21 4.35
N SER A 77 -3.34 6.86 3.21
CA SER A 77 -2.05 7.41 2.78
C SER A 77 -1.49 8.42 3.77
N GLU A 78 -2.34 9.24 4.40
CA GLU A 78 -1.90 10.21 5.40
C GLU A 78 -1.27 9.53 6.62
N LEU A 79 -1.82 8.42 7.08
CA LEU A 79 -1.20 7.62 8.14
C LEU A 79 0.18 7.13 7.70
N CYS A 80 0.28 6.59 6.50
CA CYS A 80 1.55 6.09 5.95
C CYS A 80 2.63 7.17 5.94
N LYS A 81 2.28 8.38 5.51
CA LYS A 81 3.23 9.50 5.45
C LYS A 81 3.83 9.84 6.81
N LYS A 82 3.07 9.63 7.88
CA LYS A 82 3.52 9.92 9.24
C LYS A 82 4.50 8.89 9.79
N ILE A 83 4.36 7.64 9.36
CA ILE A 83 5.09 6.52 9.97
C ILE A 83 6.17 5.92 9.09
N ARG A 84 6.15 6.20 7.78
CA ARG A 84 7.14 5.63 6.87
C ARG A 84 8.46 6.38 6.90
N GLU A 85 9.53 5.64 6.74
CA GLU A 85 10.87 6.17 6.54
C GLU A 85 11.23 6.15 5.05
N LEU A 86 10.83 5.09 4.33
CA LEU A 86 11.16 4.88 2.93
C LEU A 86 9.98 4.23 2.20
N LYS A 87 9.79 4.62 0.94
CA LYS A 87 8.78 4.04 0.06
C LYS A 87 9.34 3.91 -1.35
N ASN A 88 9.17 2.74 -1.95
CA ASN A 88 9.49 2.52 -3.35
C ASN A 88 8.30 1.90 -4.08
N THR A 89 8.08 2.32 -5.32
CA THR A 89 6.98 1.85 -6.15
C THR A 89 7.51 1.35 -7.49
N VAL A 90 7.02 0.19 -7.90
CA VAL A 90 7.30 -0.39 -9.22
C VAL A 90 5.97 -0.66 -9.91
N LEU A 91 5.89 -0.33 -11.18
CA LEU A 91 4.74 -0.65 -12.03
C LEU A 91 5.16 -1.69 -13.08
N LEU A 92 4.36 -2.72 -13.24
CA LEU A 92 4.58 -3.77 -14.23
C LEU A 92 3.39 -3.91 -15.18
#